data_5f22ff1a82527318f06d1178cbf71058
#
_entry.id   5f22ff1a82527318f06d1178cbf71058
#
_cell.length_a   1.000
_cell.length_b   1.000
_cell.length_c   1.000
_cell.angle_alpha   90.00
_cell.angle_beta   90.00
_cell.angle_gamma   90.00
#
_symmetry.space_group_name_H-M   'P 1'
#
loop_
_entity.id
_entity.type
_entity.pdbx_description
1 polymer ?
#
loop_
_entity_poly.entity_id
_entity_poly.type
_entity_poly.pdbx_seq_one_letter_code
_entity_poly.pdbx_strand_id
1 'polypeptide(L)'
;MGSSSCVKFVFVFILCCHVLDVGTAIDTITSSQSIKDTETLTSTDGNFTLGFFTPQNSTNRYVGIWWKSQSTVIWVANRNQPLNDSSGIVTISEDGNLVVLNGHKQVIWSTNVSKTSFNTSSQFSDSGKLVLAETTTGNILWDSFQQPSNTLLPGMKLSINKSTGKKVELTSWESPYNPSVGSFSSSLVQRKNIVELFIFNGTQLYWRSGPWNGGIFTGIAYMSTYLNGFKGGDDGEGNINIYYTVSSELGPLGFLIYMLNSQGRLEEKWWDDEKQEMGLMWASRKSDCDIYAICGSFAICNAQSSPICSCLKGFEPRNKEEWNRQHWTSGCVRNTGLLCERVKDQNTSIDTNEDGFLELQMVKVPDFPERSPVDPDKCRSQCLENCSCVAYSHEEMIGCMSWTGNLLDIQQFSSNGLDLYVRGAYTELEHGMLLLNHFNHSFFELHSLYFRFNFFLHNR
;
A
#
# COMPACT_ATOMS: atom_id res chain seq x y z
N MET A 1 -0.38 -88.78 -42.22
CA MET A 1 0.97 -88.54 -41.79
C MET A 1 1.38 -87.09 -42.14
N GLY A 2 1.16 -86.20 -41.27
CA GLY A 2 1.36 -84.75 -41.45
C GLY A 2 2.21 -84.22 -40.32
N SER A 3 3.39 -83.74 -40.62
CA SER A 3 4.30 -83.08 -39.72
C SER A 3 3.92 -81.57 -39.65
N SER A 4 3.54 -81.13 -38.49
CA SER A 4 3.25 -79.76 -38.22
C SER A 4 4.49 -79.01 -37.70
N SER A 5 4.99 -78.07 -38.48
CA SER A 5 6.20 -77.29 -38.16
C SER A 5 5.75 -76.03 -37.35
N CYS A 6 6.11 -76.01 -36.08
CA CYS A 6 5.84 -74.90 -35.19
C CYS A 6 6.90 -73.79 -35.40
N VAL A 7 6.49 -72.69 -36.05
CA VAL A 7 7.33 -71.51 -36.16
C VAL A 7 7.17 -70.68 -34.87
N LYS A 8 8.25 -70.64 -34.07
CA LYS A 8 8.34 -69.77 -32.89
C LYS A 8 8.66 -68.35 -33.33
N PHE A 9 7.68 -67.45 -33.27
CA PHE A 9 7.91 -66.00 -33.32
C PHE A 9 8.51 -65.56 -32.00
N VAL A 10 9.77 -65.17 -32.01
CA VAL A 10 10.42 -64.47 -30.91
C VAL A 10 10.11 -62.99 -31.08
N PHE A 11 9.19 -62.49 -30.32
CA PHE A 11 8.98 -61.05 -30.16
C PHE A 11 10.11 -60.48 -29.30
N VAL A 12 11.07 -59.80 -29.90
CA VAL A 12 12.03 -58.98 -29.21
C VAL A 12 11.33 -57.66 -28.84
N PHE A 13 10.85 -57.58 -27.60
CA PHE A 13 10.43 -56.31 -27.02
C PHE A 13 11.70 -55.44 -26.80
N ILE A 14 11.95 -54.53 -27.72
CA ILE A 14 12.88 -53.41 -27.48
C ILE A 14 12.13 -52.46 -26.53
N LEU A 15 12.41 -52.62 -25.22
CA LEU A 15 11.99 -51.66 -24.21
C LEU A 15 12.84 -50.40 -24.42
N CYS A 16 12.33 -49.44 -25.20
CA CYS A 16 12.88 -48.09 -25.25
C CYS A 16 12.61 -47.50 -23.87
N CYS A 17 13.57 -47.62 -22.94
CA CYS A 17 13.61 -46.79 -21.76
C CYS A 17 13.81 -45.35 -22.23
N HIS A 18 12.72 -44.63 -22.49
CA HIS A 18 12.73 -43.20 -22.35
C HIS A 18 12.99 -42.93 -20.88
N VAL A 19 14.23 -42.69 -20.54
CA VAL A 19 14.60 -41.98 -19.34
C VAL A 19 13.94 -40.62 -19.53
N LEU A 20 12.71 -40.45 -19.00
CA LEU A 20 12.20 -39.14 -18.71
C LEU A 20 13.21 -38.59 -17.71
N ASP A 21 14.10 -37.72 -18.18
CA ASP A 21 14.78 -36.77 -17.31
C ASP A 21 13.65 -36.00 -16.62
N VAL A 22 13.21 -36.53 -15.48
CA VAL A 22 12.49 -35.74 -14.51
C VAL A 22 13.54 -34.76 -14.03
N GLY A 23 13.68 -33.65 -14.76
CA GLY A 23 14.48 -32.55 -14.33
C GLY A 23 13.94 -32.15 -12.95
N THR A 24 14.60 -32.61 -11.90
CA THR A 24 14.36 -32.09 -10.56
C THR A 24 14.60 -30.61 -10.68
N ALA A 25 13.51 -29.81 -10.47
CA ALA A 25 13.63 -28.38 -10.43
C ALA A 25 14.76 -28.06 -9.45
N ILE A 26 15.86 -27.52 -9.96
CA ILE A 26 16.99 -27.12 -9.11
C ILE A 26 16.50 -25.83 -8.44
N ASP A 27 16.29 -25.86 -7.14
CA ASP A 27 15.89 -24.71 -6.33
C ASP A 27 17.04 -24.07 -5.55
N THR A 28 18.26 -24.59 -5.76
CA THR A 28 19.46 -24.24 -4.97
C THR A 28 20.64 -23.93 -5.88
N ILE A 29 21.40 -22.88 -5.53
CA ILE A 29 22.69 -22.52 -6.12
C ILE A 29 23.77 -22.79 -5.06
N THR A 30 24.76 -23.61 -5.38
CA THR A 30 25.93 -23.85 -4.55
C THR A 30 27.18 -23.24 -5.19
N SER A 31 28.32 -23.24 -4.50
CA SER A 31 29.59 -22.74 -5.04
C SER A 31 30.07 -23.45 -6.30
N SER A 32 29.58 -24.66 -6.55
CA SER A 32 29.90 -25.47 -7.76
C SER A 32 28.89 -25.29 -8.89
N GLN A 33 27.80 -24.55 -8.65
CA GLN A 33 26.70 -24.35 -9.60
C GLN A 33 26.56 -22.87 -9.94
N SER A 34 26.17 -22.58 -11.16
CA SER A 34 25.87 -21.22 -11.62
C SER A 34 24.67 -21.25 -12.56
N ILE A 35 23.98 -20.14 -12.65
CA ILE A 35 22.93 -19.90 -13.64
C ILE A 35 23.52 -18.97 -14.69
N LYS A 36 23.63 -19.44 -15.94
CA LYS A 36 24.04 -18.62 -17.08
C LYS A 36 22.82 -17.98 -17.73
N ASP A 37 23.04 -16.96 -18.52
CA ASP A 37 21.97 -16.43 -19.36
C ASP A 37 21.36 -17.56 -20.21
N THR A 38 20.03 -17.60 -20.31
CA THR A 38 19.16 -18.67 -20.84
C THR A 38 18.85 -19.82 -19.86
N GLU A 39 19.61 -20.02 -18.79
CA GLU A 39 19.27 -20.97 -17.73
C GLU A 39 18.40 -20.29 -16.68
N THR A 40 17.56 -21.07 -16.01
CA THR A 40 16.65 -20.58 -14.97
C THR A 40 16.62 -21.51 -13.77
N LEU A 41 16.32 -20.94 -12.61
CA LEU A 41 15.97 -21.64 -11.39
C LEU A 41 14.48 -21.50 -11.16
N THR A 42 13.77 -22.59 -10.93
CA THR A 42 12.31 -22.56 -10.75
C THR A 42 11.95 -23.07 -9.36
N SER A 43 10.98 -22.44 -8.70
CA SER A 43 10.44 -22.91 -7.42
C SER A 43 9.87 -24.34 -7.57
N THR A 44 9.76 -25.06 -6.45
CA THR A 44 9.33 -26.46 -6.46
C THR A 44 7.91 -26.62 -7.02
N ASP A 45 7.03 -25.64 -6.75
CA ASP A 45 5.67 -25.58 -7.28
C ASP A 45 5.56 -25.10 -8.74
N GLY A 46 6.69 -24.70 -9.36
CA GLY A 46 6.76 -24.24 -10.74
C GLY A 46 6.22 -22.82 -11.01
N ASN A 47 5.82 -22.09 -9.98
CA ASN A 47 5.15 -20.80 -10.14
C ASN A 47 6.12 -19.62 -10.26
N PHE A 48 7.25 -19.66 -9.52
CA PHE A 48 8.26 -18.62 -9.57
C PHE A 48 9.50 -19.09 -10.33
N THR A 49 10.08 -18.16 -11.05
CA THR A 49 11.32 -18.40 -11.81
C THR A 49 12.32 -17.29 -11.53
N LEU A 50 13.58 -17.66 -11.26
CA LEU A 50 14.74 -16.78 -11.18
C LEU A 50 15.59 -16.98 -12.44
N GLY A 51 16.01 -15.93 -13.09
CA GLY A 51 16.83 -15.98 -14.29
C GLY A 51 17.10 -14.63 -14.90
N PHE A 52 17.62 -14.65 -16.12
CA PHE A 52 17.89 -13.44 -16.90
C PHE A 52 16.67 -13.08 -17.73
N PHE A 53 16.31 -11.79 -17.72
CA PHE A 53 15.21 -11.25 -18.52
C PHE A 53 15.60 -9.94 -19.19
N THR A 54 14.88 -9.59 -20.25
CA THR A 54 14.96 -8.29 -20.92
C THR A 54 13.61 -7.62 -20.83
N PRO A 55 13.51 -6.41 -20.24
CA PRO A 55 12.28 -5.65 -20.28
C PRO A 55 11.83 -5.37 -21.72
N GLN A 56 10.53 -5.23 -21.91
CA GLN A 56 9.97 -4.86 -23.21
C GLN A 56 10.61 -3.56 -23.71
N ASN A 57 10.89 -3.47 -25.01
CA ASN A 57 11.54 -2.32 -25.67
C ASN A 57 12.94 -1.98 -25.13
N SER A 58 13.65 -2.95 -24.56
CA SER A 58 15.02 -2.80 -24.08
C SER A 58 15.94 -3.86 -24.68
N THR A 59 17.24 -3.60 -24.71
CA THR A 59 18.30 -4.59 -25.00
C THR A 59 19.08 -4.98 -23.75
N ASN A 60 18.83 -4.28 -22.65
CA ASN A 60 19.50 -4.52 -21.37
C ASN A 60 19.04 -5.83 -20.72
N ARG A 61 19.97 -6.54 -20.12
CA ARG A 61 19.71 -7.79 -19.41
C ARG A 61 19.77 -7.58 -17.91
N TYR A 62 18.82 -8.18 -17.21
CA TYR A 62 18.71 -8.12 -15.75
C TYR A 62 18.51 -9.53 -15.19
N VAL A 63 18.96 -9.74 -13.95
CA VAL A 63 18.60 -10.93 -13.16
C VAL A 63 17.38 -10.56 -12.30
N GLY A 64 16.33 -11.37 -12.42
CA GLY A 64 15.09 -11.12 -11.70
C GLY A 64 14.32 -12.37 -11.37
N ILE A 65 13.31 -12.19 -10.55
CA ILE A 65 12.30 -13.20 -10.20
C ILE A 65 10.98 -12.76 -10.82
N TRP A 66 10.28 -13.69 -11.46
CA TRP A 66 8.95 -13.45 -12.02
C TRP A 66 7.98 -14.58 -11.67
N TRP A 67 6.70 -14.26 -11.70
CA TRP A 67 5.60 -15.19 -11.52
C TRP A 67 5.09 -15.68 -12.86
N LYS A 68 5.11 -17.01 -13.11
CA LYS A 68 4.65 -17.70 -14.34
C LYS A 68 5.22 -17.14 -15.64
N SER A 69 5.18 -15.83 -15.88
CA SER A 69 5.60 -15.15 -17.11
C SER A 69 6.58 -14.02 -16.83
N GLN A 70 7.55 -13.82 -17.72
CA GLN A 70 8.50 -12.68 -17.64
C GLN A 70 7.81 -11.30 -17.72
N SER A 71 6.54 -11.23 -18.08
CA SER A 71 5.75 -9.99 -17.97
C SER A 71 5.44 -9.61 -16.52
N THR A 72 5.55 -10.54 -15.56
CA THR A 72 5.22 -10.34 -14.14
C THR A 72 6.48 -10.42 -13.28
N VAL A 73 7.45 -9.55 -13.55
CA VAL A 73 8.68 -9.46 -12.74
C VAL A 73 8.35 -8.83 -11.39
N ILE A 74 8.76 -9.53 -10.32
CA ILE A 74 8.46 -9.14 -8.93
C ILE A 74 9.69 -8.65 -8.17
N TRP A 75 10.89 -9.05 -8.59
CA TRP A 75 12.15 -8.63 -7.99
C TRP A 75 13.26 -8.57 -9.02
N VAL A 76 14.22 -7.66 -8.86
CA VAL A 76 15.37 -7.49 -9.75
C VAL A 76 16.63 -7.22 -8.94
N ALA A 77 17.70 -8.00 -9.19
CA ALA A 77 18.97 -7.85 -8.51
C ALA A 77 19.75 -6.61 -8.97
N ASN A 78 20.12 -6.58 -10.24
CA ASN A 78 21.02 -5.59 -10.82
C ASN A 78 20.29 -4.39 -11.46
N ARG A 79 19.27 -3.84 -10.75
CA ARG A 79 18.38 -2.79 -11.27
C ARG A 79 19.10 -1.60 -11.90
N ASN A 80 20.17 -1.11 -11.24
CA ASN A 80 20.88 0.10 -11.66
C ASN A 80 22.11 -0.19 -12.52
N GLN A 81 22.46 -1.47 -12.73
CA GLN A 81 23.61 -1.89 -13.50
C GLN A 81 23.24 -3.05 -14.42
N PRO A 82 22.55 -2.76 -15.55
CA PRO A 82 22.20 -3.80 -16.52
C PRO A 82 23.44 -4.43 -17.16
N LEU A 83 23.28 -5.66 -17.63
CA LEU A 83 24.20 -6.29 -18.55
C LEU A 83 23.84 -5.88 -19.98
N ASN A 84 24.83 -5.70 -20.83
CA ASN A 84 24.62 -5.27 -22.22
C ASN A 84 24.56 -6.45 -23.20
N ASP A 85 24.83 -7.66 -22.71
CA ASP A 85 24.86 -8.89 -23.51
C ASP A 85 24.40 -10.11 -22.69
N SER A 86 24.39 -11.29 -23.30
CA SER A 86 23.96 -12.56 -22.68
C SER A 86 25.12 -13.33 -22.03
N SER A 87 26.22 -12.68 -21.67
CA SER A 87 27.34 -13.31 -21.00
C SER A 87 27.23 -13.40 -19.46
N GLY A 88 26.10 -12.96 -18.92
CA GLY A 88 25.83 -12.90 -17.48
C GLY A 88 25.84 -14.25 -16.79
N ILE A 89 26.31 -14.27 -15.54
CA ILE A 89 26.34 -15.48 -14.69
C ILE A 89 25.86 -15.07 -13.27
N VAL A 90 24.97 -15.88 -12.69
CA VAL A 90 24.63 -15.84 -11.26
C VAL A 90 25.35 -17.00 -10.56
N THR A 91 26.10 -16.72 -9.52
CA THR A 91 26.89 -17.74 -8.81
C THR A 91 27.20 -17.31 -7.37
N ILE A 92 27.70 -18.24 -6.55
CA ILE A 92 28.31 -17.92 -5.26
C ILE A 92 29.81 -17.63 -5.49
N SER A 93 30.24 -16.45 -5.05
CA SER A 93 31.65 -16.02 -5.13
C SER A 93 32.51 -16.67 -4.04
N GLU A 94 33.85 -16.55 -4.16
CA GLU A 94 34.80 -17.13 -3.21
C GLU A 94 34.63 -16.60 -1.78
N ASP A 95 34.12 -15.39 -1.62
CA ASP A 95 33.78 -14.78 -0.31
C ASP A 95 32.38 -15.19 0.23
N GLY A 96 31.72 -16.13 -0.46
CA GLY A 96 30.41 -16.67 -0.07
C GLY A 96 29.21 -15.79 -0.40
N ASN A 97 29.36 -14.71 -1.15
CA ASN A 97 28.23 -13.88 -1.59
C ASN A 97 27.56 -14.45 -2.85
N LEU A 98 26.24 -14.32 -2.95
CA LEU A 98 25.55 -14.51 -4.23
C LEU A 98 25.79 -13.27 -5.09
N VAL A 99 26.30 -13.46 -6.30
CA VAL A 99 26.74 -12.40 -7.20
C VAL A 99 26.18 -12.55 -8.61
N VAL A 100 26.00 -11.43 -9.28
CA VAL A 100 25.81 -11.37 -10.75
C VAL A 100 27.10 -10.87 -11.36
N LEU A 101 27.66 -11.67 -12.28
CA LEU A 101 28.89 -11.34 -13.01
C LEU A 101 28.57 -11.04 -14.47
N ASN A 102 29.36 -10.15 -15.09
CA ASN A 102 29.37 -9.96 -16.54
C ASN A 102 30.38 -10.94 -17.23
N GLY A 103 30.45 -10.90 -18.56
CA GLY A 103 31.37 -11.74 -19.34
C GLY A 103 32.85 -11.54 -19.03
N HIS A 104 33.26 -10.46 -18.40
CA HIS A 104 34.60 -10.18 -17.92
C HIS A 104 34.83 -10.58 -16.46
N LYS A 105 33.87 -11.34 -15.87
CA LYS A 105 33.86 -11.75 -14.46
C LYS A 105 33.86 -10.58 -13.45
N GLN A 106 33.44 -9.42 -13.86
CA GLN A 106 33.25 -8.27 -12.95
C GLN A 106 31.91 -8.42 -12.21
N VAL A 107 31.92 -8.13 -10.90
CA VAL A 107 30.71 -8.15 -10.07
C VAL A 107 29.83 -6.95 -10.42
N ILE A 108 28.64 -7.21 -10.94
CA ILE A 108 27.61 -6.22 -11.27
C ILE A 108 26.66 -6.03 -10.09
N TRP A 109 26.39 -7.08 -9.35
CA TRP A 109 25.57 -7.07 -8.15
C TRP A 109 26.04 -8.13 -7.15
N SER A 110 25.84 -7.90 -5.88
CA SER A 110 26.20 -8.81 -4.78
C SER A 110 25.22 -8.66 -3.62
N THR A 111 24.98 -9.76 -2.89
CA THR A 111 24.28 -9.74 -1.60
C THR A 111 25.02 -8.93 -0.54
N ASN A 112 26.31 -8.70 -0.74
CA ASN A 112 27.18 -7.82 0.04
C ASN A 112 27.13 -8.10 1.56
N VAL A 113 27.14 -9.38 1.93
CA VAL A 113 27.18 -9.82 3.32
C VAL A 113 28.62 -9.80 3.82
N SER A 114 28.88 -8.99 4.83
CA SER A 114 30.20 -8.92 5.48
C SER A 114 30.32 -10.02 6.55
N LYS A 115 31.26 -10.92 6.44
CA LYS A 115 31.53 -12.10 7.29
C LYS A 115 30.76 -13.34 6.82
N THR A 116 31.07 -13.81 5.68
CA THR A 116 30.61 -15.12 5.24
C THR A 116 31.60 -16.20 5.68
N SER A 117 31.11 -17.30 6.21
CA SER A 117 31.82 -18.56 6.13
C SER A 117 31.90 -18.94 4.65
N PHE A 118 33.01 -19.54 4.20
CA PHE A 118 33.21 -19.90 2.80
C PHE A 118 32.21 -20.96 2.26
N ASN A 119 31.30 -21.46 3.10
CA ASN A 119 30.30 -22.48 2.77
C ASN A 119 28.89 -21.89 2.82
N THR A 120 28.48 -21.25 1.75
CA THR A 120 27.11 -20.73 1.57
C THR A 120 26.40 -21.40 0.42
N SER A 121 25.08 -21.41 0.46
CA SER A 121 24.21 -21.79 -0.63
C SER A 121 23.05 -20.82 -0.74
N SER A 122 22.52 -20.64 -1.94
CA SER A 122 21.34 -19.85 -2.16
C SER A 122 20.17 -20.74 -2.53
N GLN A 123 19.05 -20.59 -1.82
CA GLN A 123 17.82 -21.36 -2.02
C GLN A 123 16.68 -20.46 -2.47
N PHE A 124 15.88 -20.97 -3.41
CA PHE A 124 14.73 -20.32 -3.97
C PHE A 124 13.45 -21.05 -3.56
N SER A 125 12.52 -20.37 -2.91
CA SER A 125 11.34 -20.99 -2.32
C SER A 125 10.06 -20.74 -3.11
N ASP A 126 9.02 -21.54 -2.85
CA ASP A 126 7.68 -21.42 -3.43
C ASP A 126 6.93 -20.12 -3.03
N SER A 127 7.49 -19.33 -2.13
CA SER A 127 7.01 -17.97 -1.82
C SER A 127 7.59 -16.88 -2.74
N GLY A 128 8.47 -17.23 -3.68
CA GLY A 128 9.25 -16.29 -4.50
C GLY A 128 10.40 -15.63 -3.75
N LYS A 129 10.78 -16.18 -2.59
CA LYS A 129 11.87 -15.68 -1.74
C LYS A 129 13.19 -16.35 -2.11
N LEU A 130 14.21 -15.54 -2.42
CA LEU A 130 15.59 -15.99 -2.60
C LEU A 130 16.35 -15.75 -1.30
N VAL A 131 17.03 -16.78 -0.80
CA VAL A 131 17.76 -16.77 0.47
C VAL A 131 19.21 -17.13 0.23
N LEU A 132 20.15 -16.44 0.86
CA LEU A 132 21.53 -16.86 1.03
C LEU A 132 21.72 -17.35 2.46
N ALA A 133 22.13 -18.58 2.65
CA ALA A 133 22.30 -19.18 3.97
C ALA A 133 23.67 -19.88 4.10
N GLU A 134 24.15 -20.00 5.32
CA GLU A 134 25.30 -20.80 5.68
C GLU A 134 24.94 -22.29 5.58
N THR A 135 25.67 -23.06 4.78
CA THR A 135 25.34 -24.46 4.49
C THR A 135 25.41 -25.37 5.72
N THR A 136 26.31 -25.06 6.70
CA THR A 136 26.53 -25.89 7.88
C THR A 136 25.51 -25.67 8.99
N THR A 137 25.05 -24.41 9.18
CA THR A 137 24.17 -24.03 10.29
C THR A 137 22.74 -23.77 9.84
N GLY A 138 22.53 -23.49 8.55
CA GLY A 138 21.26 -23.01 8.00
C GLY A 138 20.93 -21.56 8.35
N ASN A 139 21.86 -20.82 8.97
CA ASN A 139 21.64 -19.41 9.30
C ASN A 139 21.44 -18.58 8.05
N ILE A 140 20.34 -17.84 8.00
CA ILE A 140 20.04 -16.91 6.89
C ILE A 140 20.94 -15.68 7.03
N LEU A 141 21.75 -15.44 6.01
CA LEU A 141 22.67 -14.31 5.93
C LEU A 141 22.05 -13.14 5.16
N TRP A 142 21.22 -13.45 4.16
CA TRP A 142 20.53 -12.48 3.33
C TRP A 142 19.25 -13.09 2.74
N ASP A 143 18.24 -12.26 2.51
CA ASP A 143 17.06 -12.66 1.75
C ASP A 143 16.49 -11.50 0.92
N SER A 144 15.84 -11.84 -0.22
CA SER A 144 15.27 -10.87 -1.15
C SER A 144 14.09 -10.08 -0.57
N PHE A 145 13.40 -10.61 0.46
CA PHE A 145 12.27 -9.95 1.10
C PHE A 145 12.69 -8.75 1.96
N GLN A 146 13.97 -8.73 2.42
CA GLN A 146 14.55 -7.58 3.13
C GLN A 146 15.05 -6.49 2.18
N GLN A 147 15.11 -6.76 0.88
CA GLN A 147 15.52 -5.82 -0.16
C GLN A 147 14.56 -5.91 -1.35
N PRO A 148 13.28 -5.58 -1.16
CA PRO A 148 12.28 -5.66 -2.23
C PRO A 148 12.60 -4.67 -3.36
N SER A 149 12.09 -4.98 -4.55
CA SER A 149 12.04 -4.02 -5.65
C SER A 149 10.79 -3.12 -5.49
N ASN A 150 9.85 -3.25 -6.39
CA ASN A 150 8.61 -2.48 -6.40
C ASN A 150 7.38 -3.30 -6.02
N THR A 151 7.57 -4.57 -5.63
CA THR A 151 6.48 -5.52 -5.37
C THR A 151 6.54 -6.05 -3.95
N LEU A 152 5.40 -6.09 -3.28
CA LEU A 152 5.15 -6.73 -2.00
C LEU A 152 4.45 -8.07 -2.27
N LEU A 153 5.04 -9.16 -1.81
CA LEU A 153 4.50 -10.52 -1.89
C LEU A 153 3.80 -10.93 -0.58
N PRO A 154 2.95 -11.96 -0.59
CA PRO A 154 2.39 -12.54 0.63
C PRO A 154 3.50 -12.94 1.61
N GLY A 155 3.36 -12.54 2.87
CA GLY A 155 4.35 -12.80 3.92
C GLY A 155 5.58 -11.89 3.93
N MET A 156 5.81 -11.08 2.88
CA MET A 156 6.85 -10.06 2.88
C MET A 156 6.46 -8.92 3.84
N LYS A 157 7.41 -8.45 4.65
CA LYS A 157 7.18 -7.43 5.66
C LYS A 157 7.70 -6.07 5.20
N LEU A 158 6.80 -5.10 5.05
CA LEU A 158 7.21 -3.70 5.14
C LEU A 158 7.54 -3.41 6.61
N SER A 159 8.64 -2.76 6.87
CA SER A 159 9.07 -2.53 8.25
C SER A 159 9.76 -1.18 8.46
N ILE A 160 9.70 -0.71 9.71
CA ILE A 160 10.51 0.41 10.19
C ILE A 160 11.06 0.06 11.57
N ASN A 161 12.37 0.21 11.76
CA ASN A 161 13.02 0.11 13.06
C ASN A 161 12.91 1.46 13.78
N LYS A 162 12.31 1.49 14.97
CA LYS A 162 12.00 2.71 15.73
C LYS A 162 13.23 3.47 16.19
N SER A 163 14.35 2.78 16.45
CA SER A 163 15.58 3.38 16.98
C SER A 163 16.53 3.86 15.88
N THR A 164 16.65 3.06 14.79
CA THR A 164 17.61 3.37 13.70
C THR A 164 16.96 4.09 12.53
N GLY A 165 15.63 4.03 12.42
CA GLY A 165 14.88 4.50 11.26
C GLY A 165 15.07 3.65 10.00
N LYS A 166 15.80 2.50 10.08
CA LYS A 166 15.99 1.60 8.95
C LYS A 166 14.63 1.05 8.50
N LYS A 167 14.40 1.04 7.19
CA LYS A 167 13.16 0.61 6.57
C LYS A 167 13.37 -0.55 5.61
N VAL A 168 12.34 -1.40 5.49
CA VAL A 168 12.10 -2.25 4.33
C VAL A 168 10.95 -1.60 3.58
N GLU A 169 11.23 -1.11 2.37
CA GLU A 169 10.31 -0.30 1.57
C GLU A 169 10.33 -0.70 0.10
N LEU A 170 9.24 -0.42 -0.61
CA LEU A 170 9.17 -0.60 -2.06
C LEU A 170 9.74 0.64 -2.75
N THR A 171 10.45 0.41 -3.87
CA THR A 171 10.91 1.50 -4.76
C THR A 171 10.45 1.22 -6.18
N SER A 172 9.80 2.19 -6.81
CA SER A 172 9.28 2.04 -8.16
C SER A 172 10.37 1.72 -9.19
N TRP A 173 9.99 1.21 -10.32
CA TRP A 173 10.81 1.28 -11.51
C TRP A 173 10.85 2.73 -12.02
N GLU A 174 11.89 3.10 -12.74
CA GLU A 174 12.00 4.41 -13.38
C GLU A 174 10.92 4.60 -14.47
N SER A 175 10.67 3.54 -15.24
CA SER A 175 9.59 3.47 -16.21
C SER A 175 9.05 2.04 -16.33
N PRO A 176 7.94 1.78 -17.02
CA PRO A 176 7.44 0.41 -17.23
C PRO A 176 8.44 -0.52 -17.91
N TYR A 177 9.46 0.02 -18.56
CA TYR A 177 10.47 -0.70 -19.34
C TYR A 177 11.89 -0.58 -18.77
N ASN A 178 12.08 0.17 -17.67
CA ASN A 178 13.36 0.35 -17.03
C ASN A 178 13.29 0.01 -15.53
N PRO A 179 13.88 -1.13 -15.10
CA PRO A 179 13.90 -1.55 -13.70
C PRO A 179 14.72 -0.66 -12.76
N SER A 180 15.53 0.26 -13.26
CA SER A 180 16.31 1.21 -12.42
C SER A 180 15.43 1.84 -11.36
N VAL A 181 16.02 2.22 -10.23
CA VAL A 181 15.27 2.84 -9.13
C VAL A 181 14.64 4.14 -9.60
N GLY A 182 13.32 4.19 -9.56
CA GLY A 182 12.52 5.36 -9.93
C GLY A 182 12.37 6.36 -8.77
N SER A 183 11.58 7.40 -9.02
CA SER A 183 11.40 8.51 -8.08
C SER A 183 10.44 8.20 -6.91
N PHE A 184 9.62 7.14 -7.02
CA PHE A 184 8.64 6.83 -5.98
C PHE A 184 9.12 5.73 -5.04
N SER A 185 8.87 5.93 -3.74
CA SER A 185 9.04 4.90 -2.72
C SER A 185 7.78 4.77 -1.86
N SER A 186 7.52 3.55 -1.34
CA SER A 186 6.41 3.29 -0.42
C SER A 186 6.93 2.64 0.84
N SER A 187 6.70 3.29 1.99
CA SER A 187 7.23 2.84 3.28
C SER A 187 6.28 3.14 4.43
N LEU A 188 6.43 2.37 5.51
CA LEU A 188 5.80 2.69 6.79
C LEU A 188 6.47 3.91 7.42
N VAL A 189 5.64 4.77 8.00
CA VAL A 189 6.06 5.91 8.81
C VAL A 189 5.32 5.87 10.12
N GLN A 190 6.05 6.02 11.23
CA GLN A 190 5.47 6.19 12.55
C GLN A 190 5.60 7.65 12.98
N ARG A 191 4.48 8.26 13.35
CA ARG A 191 4.41 9.60 13.95
C ARG A 191 3.54 9.56 15.19
N LYS A 192 4.04 10.04 16.33
CA LYS A 192 3.29 10.11 17.60
C LYS A 192 2.49 8.82 17.92
N ASN A 193 3.13 7.65 17.76
CA ASN A 193 2.54 6.31 17.97
C ASN A 193 1.41 5.92 17.01
N ILE A 194 1.28 6.60 15.90
CA ILE A 194 0.40 6.22 14.78
C ILE A 194 1.26 5.79 13.61
N VAL A 195 0.89 4.68 12.99
CA VAL A 195 1.58 4.09 11.84
C VAL A 195 0.70 4.26 10.61
N GLU A 196 1.31 4.70 9.53
CA GLU A 196 0.66 4.84 8.23
C GLU A 196 1.60 4.34 7.12
N LEU A 197 1.05 3.94 5.99
CA LEU A 197 1.79 3.70 4.76
C LEU A 197 1.81 4.98 3.93
N PHE A 198 3.00 5.41 3.54
CA PHE A 198 3.19 6.59 2.69
C PHE A 198 3.77 6.21 1.34
N ILE A 199 3.43 6.98 0.32
CA ILE A 199 4.15 7.02 -0.95
C ILE A 199 4.79 8.39 -1.07
N PHE A 200 6.09 8.41 -1.37
CA PHE A 200 6.88 9.60 -1.60
C PHE A 200 7.26 9.71 -3.08
N ASN A 201 7.36 10.93 -3.59
CA ASN A 201 8.04 11.26 -4.84
C ASN A 201 9.34 11.99 -4.48
N GLY A 202 10.46 11.30 -4.54
CA GLY A 202 11.69 11.75 -3.89
C GLY A 202 11.48 11.93 -2.40
N THR A 203 11.57 13.18 -1.91
CA THR A 203 11.33 13.53 -0.50
C THR A 203 9.94 14.10 -0.23
N GLN A 204 9.13 14.32 -1.28
CA GLN A 204 7.81 14.92 -1.14
C GLN A 204 6.76 13.84 -0.90
N LEU A 205 5.91 14.05 0.11
CA LEU A 205 4.77 13.17 0.37
C LEU A 205 3.77 13.28 -0.80
N TYR A 206 3.42 12.15 -1.37
CA TYR A 206 2.57 12.05 -2.55
C TYR A 206 1.19 11.44 -2.25
N TRP A 207 1.16 10.43 -1.38
CA TRP A 207 -0.05 9.74 -0.94
C TRP A 207 0.15 9.14 0.45
N ARG A 208 -0.93 8.99 1.22
CA ARG A 208 -0.93 8.26 2.50
C ARG A 208 -2.18 7.40 2.68
N SER A 209 -2.04 6.35 3.46
CA SER A 209 -3.09 5.37 3.73
C SER A 209 -4.09 5.78 4.81
N GLY A 210 -3.81 6.82 5.59
CA GLY A 210 -4.44 7.02 6.89
C GLY A 210 -3.94 6.02 7.95
N PRO A 211 -4.34 6.19 9.22
CA PRO A 211 -3.90 5.41 10.36
C PRO A 211 -4.10 3.89 10.22
N TRP A 212 -3.12 3.12 10.69
CA TRP A 212 -3.22 1.68 10.86
C TRP A 212 -3.91 1.36 12.19
N ASN A 213 -5.01 0.60 12.16
CA ASN A 213 -5.75 0.21 13.36
C ASN A 213 -5.46 -1.21 13.88
N GLY A 214 -4.53 -1.93 13.27
CA GLY A 214 -4.20 -3.31 13.61
C GLY A 214 -4.69 -4.35 12.61
N GLY A 215 -5.60 -3.97 11.71
CA GLY A 215 -6.17 -4.83 10.68
C GLY A 215 -6.32 -4.15 9.31
N ILE A 216 -6.59 -2.84 9.31
CA ILE A 216 -6.77 -2.05 8.09
C ILE A 216 -6.12 -0.65 8.22
N PHE A 217 -5.86 -0.02 7.09
CA PHE A 217 -5.57 1.41 7.02
C PHE A 217 -6.89 2.17 6.86
N THR A 218 -7.25 2.98 7.85
CA THR A 218 -8.57 3.63 7.96
C THR A 218 -8.85 4.69 6.88
N GLY A 219 -7.84 5.15 6.18
CA GLY A 219 -7.97 6.09 5.06
C GLY A 219 -8.03 5.41 3.69
N ILE A 220 -8.30 4.10 3.62
CA ILE A 220 -8.55 3.34 2.39
C ILE A 220 -10.00 2.84 2.41
N ALA A 221 -10.89 3.52 1.69
CA ALA A 221 -12.35 3.38 1.79
C ALA A 221 -12.91 1.95 1.64
N TYR A 222 -12.26 1.07 0.91
CA TYR A 222 -12.74 -0.30 0.64
C TYR A 222 -11.86 -1.39 1.28
N MET A 223 -10.93 -1.01 2.15
CA MET A 223 -10.08 -1.97 2.83
C MET A 223 -10.89 -2.75 3.88
N SER A 224 -10.70 -4.05 3.92
CA SER A 224 -11.34 -4.95 4.86
C SER A 224 -10.32 -5.91 5.44
N THR A 225 -10.31 -6.09 6.75
CA THR A 225 -9.45 -7.06 7.44
C THR A 225 -9.63 -8.48 6.90
N TYR A 226 -10.85 -8.82 6.54
CA TYR A 226 -11.18 -10.15 6.04
C TYR A 226 -10.69 -10.37 4.60
N LEU A 227 -10.82 -9.37 3.72
CA LEU A 227 -10.49 -9.52 2.30
C LEU A 227 -9.01 -9.34 2.01
N ASN A 228 -8.37 -8.36 2.64
CA ASN A 228 -6.99 -8.00 2.31
C ASN A 228 -5.95 -8.73 3.16
N GLY A 229 -6.35 -9.36 4.26
CA GLY A 229 -5.48 -10.21 5.10
C GLY A 229 -4.27 -9.52 5.70
N PHE A 230 -4.29 -8.18 5.82
CA PHE A 230 -3.20 -7.43 6.43
C PHE A 230 -3.11 -7.71 7.92
N LYS A 231 -1.87 -7.78 8.40
CA LYS A 231 -1.51 -8.07 9.79
C LYS A 231 -0.25 -7.30 10.17
N GLY A 232 -0.03 -7.19 11.46
CA GLY A 232 1.22 -6.66 12.00
C GLY A 232 1.02 -5.52 12.97
N GLY A 233 2.12 -4.95 13.39
CA GLY A 233 2.23 -3.92 14.40
C GLY A 233 3.63 -3.91 14.98
N ASP A 234 3.75 -3.49 16.23
CA ASP A 234 4.99 -3.52 17.00
C ASP A 234 5.35 -4.97 17.35
N ASP A 235 6.57 -5.41 17.02
CA ASP A 235 7.05 -6.77 17.29
C ASP A 235 7.64 -6.94 18.72
N GLY A 236 7.71 -5.86 19.50
CA GLY A 236 8.34 -5.84 20.82
C GLY A 236 9.87 -5.79 20.79
N GLU A 237 10.49 -5.94 19.61
CA GLU A 237 11.95 -5.95 19.41
C GLU A 237 12.45 -4.64 18.81
N GLY A 238 11.59 -3.64 18.72
CA GLY A 238 11.91 -2.32 18.19
C GLY A 238 11.54 -2.10 16.74
N ASN A 239 10.87 -3.05 16.09
CA ASN A 239 10.38 -2.87 14.74
C ASN A 239 8.86 -2.81 14.70
N ILE A 240 8.35 -2.06 13.73
CA ILE A 240 6.96 -2.14 13.30
C ILE A 240 6.96 -2.84 11.96
N ASN A 241 6.18 -3.92 11.88
CA ASN A 241 6.07 -4.75 10.69
C ASN A 241 4.61 -4.80 10.22
N ILE A 242 4.35 -4.57 8.94
CA ILE A 242 3.05 -4.81 8.31
C ILE A 242 3.27 -5.70 7.10
N TYR A 243 2.46 -6.74 7.00
CA TYR A 243 2.47 -7.72 5.91
C TYR A 243 1.05 -8.21 5.66
N TYR A 244 0.83 -8.92 4.57
CA TYR A 244 -0.46 -9.57 4.31
C TYR A 244 -0.27 -11.06 4.02
N THR A 245 -1.34 -11.81 4.22
CA THR A 245 -1.42 -13.23 3.90
C THR A 245 -2.66 -13.48 3.05
N VAL A 246 -2.53 -14.29 2.00
CA VAL A 246 -3.67 -14.71 1.20
C VAL A 246 -4.30 -15.91 1.90
N SER A 247 -5.61 -15.83 2.18
CA SER A 247 -6.36 -16.98 2.72
C SER A 247 -6.63 -18.01 1.62
N SER A 248 -6.45 -19.28 1.93
CA SER A 248 -6.84 -20.38 1.04
C SER A 248 -8.36 -20.42 0.77
N GLU A 249 -9.16 -19.74 1.59
CA GLU A 249 -10.61 -19.64 1.44
C GLU A 249 -11.06 -18.62 0.39
N LEU A 250 -10.14 -17.74 -0.07
CA LEU A 250 -10.45 -16.76 -1.12
C LEU A 250 -10.62 -17.37 -2.52
N GLY A 251 -10.65 -18.71 -2.62
CA GLY A 251 -10.97 -19.44 -3.84
C GLY A 251 -10.00 -19.17 -4.99
N PRO A 252 -10.47 -18.98 -6.22
CA PRO A 252 -9.63 -18.91 -7.42
C PRO A 252 -8.76 -17.65 -7.56
N LEU A 253 -8.72 -16.74 -6.59
CA LEU A 253 -7.79 -15.62 -6.55
C LEU A 253 -6.37 -16.09 -6.15
N GLY A 254 -5.82 -17.06 -6.87
CA GLY A 254 -4.67 -17.87 -6.49
C GLY A 254 -3.37 -17.12 -6.16
N PHE A 255 -3.13 -15.93 -6.71
CA PHE A 255 -1.92 -15.14 -6.45
C PHE A 255 -2.24 -13.64 -6.50
N LEU A 256 -1.97 -12.95 -5.41
CA LEU A 256 -2.24 -11.53 -5.22
C LEU A 256 -0.96 -10.81 -4.78
N ILE A 257 -0.69 -9.66 -5.37
CA ILE A 257 0.48 -8.81 -5.06
C ILE A 257 0.09 -7.34 -4.93
N TYR A 258 0.93 -6.59 -4.22
CA TYR A 258 0.90 -5.12 -4.25
C TYR A 258 2.14 -4.61 -4.98
N MET A 259 1.96 -3.81 -6.02
CA MET A 259 3.04 -3.30 -6.87
C MET A 259 3.03 -1.77 -6.93
N LEU A 260 4.14 -1.15 -6.57
CA LEU A 260 4.36 0.29 -6.77
C LEU A 260 4.84 0.53 -8.20
N ASN A 261 3.99 1.16 -9.01
CA ASN A 261 4.33 1.44 -10.41
C ASN A 261 5.18 2.72 -10.57
N SER A 262 5.67 2.96 -11.77
CA SER A 262 6.53 4.12 -12.10
C SER A 262 5.82 5.48 -12.05
N GLN A 263 4.50 5.50 -11.84
CA GLN A 263 3.69 6.71 -11.67
C GLN A 263 3.32 6.98 -10.19
N GLY A 264 3.89 6.20 -9.25
CA GLY A 264 3.63 6.35 -7.82
C GLY A 264 2.27 5.80 -7.38
N ARG A 265 1.67 4.88 -8.14
CA ARG A 265 0.46 4.16 -7.71
C ARG A 265 0.84 2.83 -7.09
N LEU A 266 0.39 2.57 -5.88
CA LEU A 266 0.39 1.24 -5.31
C LEU A 266 -0.85 0.51 -5.82
N GLU A 267 -0.65 -0.57 -6.53
CA GLU A 267 -1.68 -1.35 -7.22
C GLU A 267 -1.80 -2.72 -6.59
N GLU A 268 -3.00 -3.13 -6.19
CA GLU A 268 -3.35 -4.48 -5.83
C GLU A 268 -3.72 -5.24 -7.09
N LYS A 269 -2.96 -6.29 -7.38
CA LYS A 269 -3.11 -7.11 -8.60
C LYS A 269 -3.29 -8.57 -8.24
N TRP A 270 -4.10 -9.26 -9.01
CA TRP A 270 -4.31 -10.69 -8.91
C TRP A 270 -3.98 -11.37 -10.24
N TRP A 271 -3.53 -12.62 -10.16
CA TRP A 271 -3.25 -13.40 -11.36
C TRP A 271 -4.55 -13.99 -11.93
N ASP A 272 -4.81 -13.73 -13.20
CA ASP A 272 -5.93 -14.29 -13.97
C ASP A 272 -5.41 -15.50 -14.76
N ASP A 273 -5.76 -16.71 -14.33
CA ASP A 273 -5.33 -17.95 -14.98
C ASP A 273 -5.93 -18.13 -16.38
N GLU A 274 -7.10 -17.55 -16.67
CA GLU A 274 -7.71 -17.64 -17.98
C GLU A 274 -7.00 -16.73 -19.00
N LYS A 275 -6.65 -15.52 -18.58
CA LYS A 275 -5.96 -14.52 -19.43
C LYS A 275 -4.45 -14.62 -19.40
N GLN A 276 -3.87 -15.36 -18.44
CA GLN A 276 -2.42 -15.46 -18.20
C GLN A 276 -1.77 -14.08 -17.99
N GLU A 277 -2.45 -13.19 -17.26
CA GLU A 277 -1.99 -11.83 -16.95
C GLU A 277 -2.44 -11.38 -15.56
N MET A 278 -1.84 -10.27 -15.08
CA MET A 278 -2.22 -9.64 -13.81
C MET A 278 -3.40 -8.68 -14.00
N GLY A 279 -4.55 -8.99 -13.40
CA GLY A 279 -5.70 -8.10 -13.30
C GLY A 279 -5.51 -7.06 -12.18
N LEU A 280 -6.09 -5.86 -12.34
CA LEU A 280 -6.09 -4.80 -11.35
C LEU A 280 -7.35 -4.90 -10.47
N MET A 281 -7.19 -5.02 -9.14
CA MET A 281 -8.28 -4.99 -8.17
C MET A 281 -8.45 -3.62 -7.54
N TRP A 282 -7.35 -3.03 -7.08
CA TRP A 282 -7.35 -1.74 -6.39
C TRP A 282 -6.10 -0.93 -6.74
N ALA A 283 -6.20 0.39 -6.57
CA ALA A 283 -5.06 1.29 -6.67
C ALA A 283 -5.17 2.43 -5.66
N SER A 284 -4.03 2.86 -5.13
CA SER A 284 -3.92 3.94 -4.14
C SER A 284 -4.38 5.29 -4.68
N ARG A 285 -4.35 5.48 -5.98
CA ARG A 285 -4.81 6.71 -6.64
C ARG A 285 -5.88 6.37 -7.69
N LYS A 286 -7.11 6.79 -7.42
CA LYS A 286 -8.29 6.65 -8.29
C LYS A 286 -8.81 8.00 -8.77
N SER A 287 -8.53 9.07 -8.01
CA SER A 287 -8.96 10.44 -8.28
C SER A 287 -7.88 11.44 -7.87
N ASP A 288 -8.09 12.70 -8.17
CA ASP A 288 -7.18 13.76 -7.71
C ASP A 288 -7.26 13.99 -6.19
N CYS A 289 -8.36 13.61 -5.53
CA CYS A 289 -8.46 13.62 -4.07
C CYS A 289 -7.46 12.69 -3.37
N ASP A 290 -6.88 11.73 -4.09
CA ASP A 290 -5.86 10.82 -3.56
C ASP A 290 -4.45 11.45 -3.54
N ILE A 291 -4.27 12.61 -4.17
CA ILE A 291 -3.02 13.39 -4.07
C ILE A 291 -2.99 14.09 -2.72
N TYR A 292 -1.90 13.87 -1.98
CA TYR A 292 -1.73 14.40 -0.64
C TYR A 292 -1.98 15.92 -0.58
N ALA A 293 -2.85 16.32 0.34
CA ALA A 293 -3.18 17.72 0.68
C ALA A 293 -3.54 18.63 -0.50
N ILE A 294 -4.12 18.08 -1.58
CA ILE A 294 -4.48 18.84 -2.80
C ILE A 294 -5.38 20.03 -2.51
N CYS A 295 -6.27 19.93 -1.53
CA CYS A 295 -7.19 21.01 -1.12
C CYS A 295 -6.59 21.97 -0.07
N GLY A 296 -5.37 21.71 0.41
CA GLY A 296 -4.74 22.52 1.46
C GLY A 296 -5.36 22.29 2.85
N SER A 297 -5.11 23.24 3.76
CA SER A 297 -5.57 23.14 5.16
C SER A 297 -7.03 23.52 5.32
N PHE A 298 -7.73 22.88 6.26
CA PHE A 298 -9.14 23.15 6.62
C PHE A 298 -10.10 23.06 5.42
N ALA A 299 -9.76 22.23 4.45
CA ALA A 299 -10.59 21.93 3.30
C ALA A 299 -10.77 20.40 3.18
N ILE A 300 -11.87 20.01 2.57
CA ILE A 300 -12.22 18.63 2.30
C ILE A 300 -12.25 18.37 0.80
N CYS A 301 -11.68 17.23 0.36
CA CYS A 301 -11.76 16.78 -1.00
C CYS A 301 -12.88 15.76 -1.17
N ASN A 302 -13.78 15.99 -2.14
CA ASN A 302 -14.82 15.05 -2.52
C ASN A 302 -14.73 14.78 -4.03
N ALA A 303 -14.32 13.58 -4.42
CA ALA A 303 -14.13 13.19 -5.81
C ALA A 303 -15.44 13.18 -6.65
N GLN A 304 -16.60 13.21 -5.99
CA GLN A 304 -17.92 13.25 -6.66
C GLN A 304 -18.45 14.67 -6.84
N SER A 305 -17.76 15.68 -6.29
CA SER A 305 -18.16 17.09 -6.37
C SER A 305 -17.43 17.81 -7.49
N SER A 306 -18.04 18.91 -7.96
CA SER A 306 -17.39 19.84 -8.90
C SER A 306 -17.67 21.28 -8.42
N PRO A 307 -16.65 22.01 -7.93
CA PRO A 307 -15.25 21.61 -7.74
C PRO A 307 -15.07 20.51 -6.68
N ILE A 308 -13.94 19.77 -6.76
CA ILE A 308 -13.64 18.67 -5.83
C ILE A 308 -13.25 19.14 -4.43
N CYS A 309 -12.73 20.36 -4.30
CA CYS A 309 -12.32 20.95 -3.01
C CYS A 309 -13.37 21.93 -2.51
N SER A 310 -13.67 21.84 -1.22
CA SER A 310 -14.50 22.82 -0.50
C SER A 310 -13.91 23.13 0.87
N CYS A 311 -14.03 24.38 1.32
CA CYS A 311 -13.69 24.73 2.69
C CYS A 311 -14.63 24.02 3.67
N LEU A 312 -14.13 23.65 4.84
CA LEU A 312 -14.98 23.17 5.93
C LEU A 312 -15.97 24.27 6.34
N LYS A 313 -17.13 23.89 6.86
CA LYS A 313 -18.12 24.84 7.36
C LYS A 313 -17.50 25.71 8.46
N GLY A 314 -17.72 27.05 8.40
CA GLY A 314 -17.08 28.04 9.28
C GLY A 314 -15.66 28.43 8.84
N PHE A 315 -15.26 28.06 7.61
CA PHE A 315 -13.99 28.43 7.01
C PHE A 315 -14.20 29.01 5.62
N GLU A 316 -13.30 29.90 5.19
CA GLU A 316 -13.30 30.49 3.85
C GLU A 316 -11.91 30.33 3.18
N PRO A 317 -11.83 30.42 1.83
CA PRO A 317 -10.56 30.35 1.14
C PRO A 317 -9.56 31.40 1.63
N ARG A 318 -8.35 30.97 1.97
CA ARG A 318 -7.25 31.88 2.36
C ARG A 318 -6.90 32.87 1.23
N ASN A 319 -6.94 32.38 0.00
CA ASN A 319 -6.75 33.17 -1.22
C ASN A 319 -7.90 32.89 -2.18
N LYS A 320 -8.88 33.79 -2.26
CA LYS A 320 -10.09 33.63 -3.11
C LYS A 320 -9.76 33.60 -4.61
N GLU A 321 -8.72 34.31 -5.05
CA GLU A 321 -8.34 34.32 -6.46
C GLU A 321 -7.74 32.98 -6.91
N GLU A 322 -6.81 32.41 -6.11
CA GLU A 322 -6.26 31.08 -6.36
C GLU A 322 -7.34 30.01 -6.30
N TRP A 323 -8.21 30.10 -5.30
CA TRP A 323 -9.31 29.16 -5.10
C TRP A 323 -10.27 29.11 -6.31
N ASN A 324 -10.64 30.27 -6.83
CA ASN A 324 -11.52 30.38 -8.00
C ASN A 324 -10.86 29.87 -9.30
N ARG A 325 -9.53 29.84 -9.36
CA ARG A 325 -8.75 29.23 -10.45
C ARG A 325 -8.48 27.74 -10.23
N GLN A 326 -9.10 27.14 -9.21
CA GLN A 326 -8.91 25.75 -8.81
C GLN A 326 -7.48 25.43 -8.32
N HIS A 327 -6.75 26.40 -7.80
CA HIS A 327 -5.49 26.24 -7.09
C HIS A 327 -5.78 26.26 -5.59
N TRP A 328 -6.07 25.09 -5.01
CA TRP A 328 -6.61 25.00 -3.64
C TRP A 328 -5.54 24.81 -2.54
N THR A 329 -4.27 24.65 -2.90
CA THR A 329 -3.19 24.30 -1.96
C THR A 329 -2.96 25.31 -0.84
N SER A 330 -3.37 26.58 -1.02
CA SER A 330 -3.37 27.61 0.03
C SER A 330 -4.34 27.29 1.15
N GLY A 331 -5.37 26.48 0.87
CA GLY A 331 -6.38 26.03 1.84
C GLY A 331 -7.32 27.13 2.30
N CYS A 332 -7.93 26.87 3.47
CA CYS A 332 -8.94 27.72 4.07
C CYS A 332 -8.50 28.25 5.43
N VAL A 333 -9.14 29.31 5.88
CA VAL A 333 -8.94 29.94 7.19
C VAL A 333 -10.27 30.02 7.91
N ARG A 334 -10.24 29.98 9.23
CA ARG A 334 -11.43 30.08 10.08
C ARG A 334 -12.05 31.49 9.99
N ASN A 335 -13.36 31.55 9.83
CA ASN A 335 -14.10 32.83 9.80
C ASN A 335 -14.17 33.47 11.19
N THR A 336 -14.51 32.67 12.20
CA THR A 336 -14.67 33.12 13.59
C THR A 336 -13.69 32.39 14.48
N GLY A 337 -12.86 33.11 15.25
CA GLY A 337 -11.89 32.52 16.20
C GLY A 337 -12.58 31.67 17.27
N LEU A 338 -11.88 30.71 17.83
CA LEU A 338 -12.35 29.88 18.95
C LEU A 338 -12.49 30.71 20.22
N LEU A 339 -13.30 30.26 21.19
CA LEU A 339 -13.57 30.98 22.45
C LEU A 339 -12.27 31.41 23.15
N CYS A 340 -11.28 30.53 23.22
CA CYS A 340 -9.96 30.83 23.83
C CYS A 340 -9.21 31.96 23.12
N GLU A 341 -9.42 32.14 21.82
CA GLU A 341 -8.80 33.22 21.00
C GLU A 341 -9.55 34.53 21.21
N ARG A 342 -10.90 34.46 21.28
CA ARG A 342 -11.80 35.64 21.45
C ARG A 342 -11.64 36.28 22.83
N VAL A 343 -11.46 35.51 23.90
CA VAL A 343 -11.30 36.02 25.29
C VAL A 343 -9.99 36.80 25.48
N LYS A 344 -9.00 36.61 24.65
CA LYS A 344 -7.74 37.39 24.72
C LYS A 344 -7.86 38.81 24.19
N ASP A 345 -8.89 39.09 23.41
CA ASP A 345 -9.10 40.39 22.78
C ASP A 345 -10.10 41.21 23.63
N GLN A 346 -9.60 41.92 24.67
CA GLN A 346 -10.37 42.58 25.71
C GLN A 346 -11.28 43.77 25.26
N ASN A 347 -11.42 44.03 23.96
CA ASN A 347 -12.12 45.20 23.42
C ASN A 347 -13.46 44.92 22.71
N THR A 348 -13.92 43.70 22.64
CA THR A 348 -15.20 43.35 22.00
C THR A 348 -16.17 42.73 23.00
N SER A 349 -17.48 42.99 22.84
CA SER A 349 -18.55 42.34 23.60
C SER A 349 -18.39 40.84 23.49
N ILE A 350 -18.05 40.19 24.61
CA ILE A 350 -17.73 38.76 24.69
C ILE A 350 -18.99 37.99 24.33
N ASP A 351 -19.01 37.36 23.15
CA ASP A 351 -19.93 36.28 22.86
C ASP A 351 -19.49 35.08 23.75
N THR A 352 -20.22 34.82 24.81
CA THR A 352 -19.92 33.80 25.83
C THR A 352 -20.34 32.41 25.38
N ASN A 353 -20.83 32.23 24.16
CA ASN A 353 -21.23 30.92 23.64
C ASN A 353 -20.01 30.02 23.49
N GLU A 354 -20.10 28.81 24.03
CA GLU A 354 -19.06 27.78 23.97
C GLU A 354 -18.81 27.34 22.53
N ASP A 355 -17.60 26.88 22.27
CA ASP A 355 -17.30 26.20 21.00
C ASP A 355 -18.03 24.84 20.92
N GLY A 356 -18.38 24.43 19.72
CA GLY A 356 -18.94 23.11 19.43
C GLY A 356 -18.10 22.34 18.41
N PHE A 357 -18.68 21.27 17.90
CA PHE A 357 -18.03 20.43 16.87
C PHE A 357 -18.94 20.26 15.66
N LEU A 358 -18.36 20.44 14.49
CA LEU A 358 -18.92 19.99 13.21
C LEU A 358 -18.53 18.54 13.00
N GLU A 359 -19.50 17.67 12.83
CA GLU A 359 -19.29 16.27 12.49
C GLU A 359 -19.13 16.10 10.97
N LEU A 360 -18.07 15.44 10.56
CA LEU A 360 -17.81 14.98 9.20
C LEU A 360 -17.75 13.46 9.23
N GLN A 361 -18.73 12.82 8.64
CA GLN A 361 -18.84 11.35 8.64
C GLN A 361 -18.08 10.72 7.46
N MET A 362 -17.57 9.51 7.68
CA MET A 362 -16.94 8.69 6.64
C MET A 362 -15.80 9.43 5.91
N VAL A 363 -14.86 9.99 6.66
CA VAL A 363 -13.73 10.70 6.05
C VAL A 363 -12.41 9.95 6.27
N LYS A 364 -11.46 10.17 5.39
CA LYS A 364 -10.04 10.02 5.68
C LYS A 364 -9.66 11.17 6.60
N VAL A 365 -9.31 10.84 7.84
CA VAL A 365 -8.95 11.83 8.85
C VAL A 365 -7.66 12.58 8.50
N PRO A 366 -7.45 13.81 9.00
CA PRO A 366 -6.27 14.60 8.68
C PRO A 366 -4.95 13.91 9.03
N ASP A 367 -3.86 14.35 8.40
CA ASP A 367 -2.50 13.96 8.78
C ASP A 367 -2.09 14.55 10.14
N PHE A 368 -1.05 14.00 10.76
CA PHE A 368 -0.46 14.40 12.04
C PHE A 368 -1.38 14.27 13.27
N PRO A 369 -2.15 13.18 13.45
CA PRO A 369 -2.92 12.97 14.67
C PRO A 369 -2.01 12.76 15.89
N GLU A 370 -2.47 13.22 17.04
CA GLU A 370 -1.94 12.88 18.36
C GLU A 370 -2.82 11.83 19.00
N ARG A 371 -2.25 10.71 19.43
CA ARG A 371 -2.98 9.59 20.00
C ARG A 371 -3.05 9.65 21.51
N SER A 372 -4.24 9.40 22.09
CA SER A 372 -4.40 9.07 23.50
C SER A 372 -5.36 7.86 23.69
N PRO A 373 -5.11 7.00 24.69
CA PRO A 373 -5.90 5.78 24.89
C PRO A 373 -7.14 6.06 25.77
N VAL A 374 -7.97 7.02 25.38
CA VAL A 374 -9.19 7.38 26.11
C VAL A 374 -10.44 7.04 25.30
N ASP A 375 -11.57 6.91 26.02
CA ASP A 375 -12.89 6.68 25.42
C ASP A 375 -13.39 7.91 24.63
N PRO A 376 -14.47 7.77 23.82
CA PRO A 376 -14.99 8.85 22.99
C PRO A 376 -15.39 10.10 23.75
N ASP A 377 -16.02 9.96 24.93
CA ASP A 377 -16.50 11.10 25.73
C ASP A 377 -15.33 11.90 26.30
N LYS A 378 -14.30 11.21 26.79
CA LYS A 378 -13.05 11.86 27.22
C LYS A 378 -12.30 12.47 26.05
N CYS A 379 -12.29 11.84 24.86
CA CYS A 379 -11.67 12.40 23.67
C CYS A 379 -12.28 13.78 23.35
N ARG A 380 -13.60 13.89 23.35
CA ARG A 380 -14.34 15.14 23.16
C ARG A 380 -13.99 16.17 24.23
N SER A 381 -14.07 15.79 25.51
CA SER A 381 -13.79 16.68 26.64
C SER A 381 -12.36 17.22 26.63
N GLN A 382 -11.36 16.35 26.40
CA GLN A 382 -9.95 16.74 26.28
C GLN A 382 -9.72 17.75 25.17
N CYS A 383 -10.43 17.60 24.01
CA CYS A 383 -10.31 18.56 22.93
C CYS A 383 -10.96 19.91 23.28
N LEU A 384 -12.08 19.93 24.01
CA LEU A 384 -12.70 21.20 24.46
C LEU A 384 -11.84 21.94 25.48
N GLU A 385 -11.24 21.22 26.42
CA GLU A 385 -10.38 21.78 27.47
C GLU A 385 -9.04 22.31 26.90
N ASN A 386 -8.54 21.69 25.83
CA ASN A 386 -7.31 22.13 25.19
C ASN A 386 -7.56 23.18 24.11
N CYS A 387 -7.22 24.44 24.39
CA CYS A 387 -7.40 25.55 23.46
C CYS A 387 -6.67 25.37 22.10
N SER A 388 -5.65 24.54 22.04
CA SER A 388 -4.93 24.27 20.80
C SER A 388 -5.60 23.15 19.98
N CYS A 389 -6.55 22.39 20.56
CA CYS A 389 -7.22 21.31 19.84
C CYS A 389 -8.23 21.89 18.85
N VAL A 390 -8.09 21.53 17.58
CA VAL A 390 -8.94 21.98 16.47
C VAL A 390 -9.86 20.91 15.94
N ALA A 391 -9.57 19.63 16.22
CA ALA A 391 -10.40 18.49 15.84
C ALA A 391 -10.08 17.26 16.68
N TYR A 392 -11.02 16.31 16.74
CA TYR A 392 -10.79 14.97 17.25
C TYR A 392 -11.54 13.92 16.43
N SER A 393 -11.11 12.68 16.55
CA SER A 393 -11.76 11.48 16.04
C SER A 393 -11.49 10.33 17.01
N HIS A 394 -12.34 9.33 17.04
CA HIS A 394 -12.14 8.13 17.84
C HIS A 394 -12.33 6.89 17.00
N GLU A 395 -11.42 5.93 17.14
CA GLU A 395 -11.51 4.60 16.53
C GLU A 395 -11.19 3.56 17.61
N GLU A 396 -11.95 2.46 17.67
CA GLU A 396 -11.88 1.49 18.79
C GLU A 396 -10.49 0.92 19.05
N MET A 397 -9.75 0.59 18.00
CA MET A 397 -8.42 -0.04 18.12
C MET A 397 -7.28 0.99 18.25
N ILE A 398 -7.51 2.22 17.79
CA ILE A 398 -6.53 3.31 17.89
C ILE A 398 -6.72 4.08 19.21
N GLY A 399 -7.96 4.33 19.60
CA GLY A 399 -8.37 5.24 20.66
C GLY A 399 -8.66 6.65 20.12
N CYS A 400 -8.49 7.64 20.97
CA CYS A 400 -8.64 9.04 20.63
C CYS A 400 -7.50 9.56 19.76
N MET A 401 -7.87 10.22 18.68
CA MET A 401 -6.96 11.01 17.83
C MET A 401 -7.38 12.47 17.92
N SER A 402 -6.44 13.36 18.18
CA SER A 402 -6.69 14.81 18.22
C SER A 402 -5.67 15.56 17.36
N TRP A 403 -6.06 16.73 16.92
CA TRP A 403 -5.23 17.59 16.07
C TRP A 403 -5.05 18.97 16.69
N THR A 404 -3.80 19.46 16.64
CA THR A 404 -3.42 20.80 17.01
C THR A 404 -2.80 21.48 15.79
N GLY A 405 -3.38 22.55 15.28
CA GLY A 405 -2.87 23.26 14.09
C GLY A 405 -3.69 22.97 12.83
N ASN A 406 -3.02 22.80 11.70
CA ASN A 406 -3.66 22.64 10.40
C ASN A 406 -4.24 21.24 10.20
N LEU A 407 -5.46 21.17 9.70
CA LEU A 407 -6.07 19.90 9.25
C LEU A 407 -5.77 19.73 7.76
N LEU A 408 -4.87 18.80 7.40
CA LEU A 408 -4.43 18.54 6.03
C LEU A 408 -4.96 17.20 5.54
N ASP A 409 -5.27 17.11 4.25
CA ASP A 409 -5.55 15.85 3.55
C ASP A 409 -6.80 15.14 4.06
N ILE A 410 -7.90 15.90 4.23
CA ILE A 410 -9.23 15.35 4.53
C ILE A 410 -9.90 14.96 3.21
N GLN A 411 -10.38 13.72 3.13
CA GLN A 411 -11.09 13.22 1.95
C GLN A 411 -12.43 12.62 2.35
N GLN A 412 -13.50 13.01 1.64
CA GLN A 412 -14.83 12.43 1.81
C GLN A 412 -14.91 11.09 1.10
N PHE A 413 -15.40 10.06 1.78
CA PHE A 413 -15.70 8.76 1.22
C PHE A 413 -17.20 8.54 1.06
N SER A 414 -17.60 7.67 0.16
CA SER A 414 -18.98 7.21 -0.01
C SER A 414 -19.36 6.08 0.94
N SER A 415 -18.37 5.39 1.50
CA SER A 415 -18.52 4.30 2.46
C SER A 415 -17.23 4.10 3.23
N ASN A 416 -17.33 3.60 4.46
CA ASN A 416 -16.22 3.42 5.39
C ASN A 416 -15.54 4.79 5.72
N GLY A 417 -14.37 4.77 6.32
CA GLY A 417 -13.73 5.97 6.84
C GLY A 417 -14.05 6.17 8.32
N LEU A 418 -13.61 7.27 8.87
CA LEU A 418 -13.83 7.63 10.27
C LEU A 418 -14.67 8.89 10.37
N ASP A 419 -15.30 9.10 11.52
CA ASP A 419 -15.98 10.34 11.82
C ASP A 419 -14.97 11.32 12.44
N LEU A 420 -14.94 12.55 11.90
CA LEU A 420 -14.06 13.63 12.33
C LEU A 420 -14.90 14.77 12.89
N TYR A 421 -14.59 15.20 14.10
CA TYR A 421 -15.26 16.29 14.80
C TYR A 421 -14.36 17.52 14.77
N VAL A 422 -14.70 18.51 13.94
CA VAL A 422 -13.94 19.75 13.78
C VAL A 422 -14.51 20.84 14.69
N ARG A 423 -13.66 21.39 15.58
CA ARG A 423 -14.05 22.44 16.52
C ARG A 423 -14.34 23.75 15.82
N GLY A 424 -15.47 24.36 16.14
CA GLY A 424 -15.94 25.63 15.58
C GLY A 424 -16.64 26.49 16.61
N ALA A 425 -16.69 27.80 16.37
CA ALA A 425 -17.48 28.71 17.17
C ALA A 425 -18.97 28.36 17.03
N TYR A 426 -19.72 28.45 18.12
CA TYR A 426 -21.16 28.10 18.17
C TYR A 426 -22.00 28.77 17.07
N THR A 427 -21.75 30.06 16.84
CA THR A 427 -22.44 30.86 15.82
C THR A 427 -22.30 30.30 14.40
N GLU A 428 -21.16 29.69 14.08
CA GLU A 428 -20.91 29.06 12.77
C GLU A 428 -21.65 27.70 12.63
N LEU A 429 -21.93 27.06 13.76
CA LEU A 429 -22.58 25.74 13.80
C LEU A 429 -24.12 25.87 13.74
N GLU A 430 -24.72 26.83 14.43
CA GLU A 430 -26.18 27.05 14.47
C GLU A 430 -26.79 27.39 13.11
N HIS A 431 -26.12 28.20 12.28
CA HIS A 431 -26.64 28.53 10.95
C HIS A 431 -26.90 27.31 10.06
N GLY A 432 -26.32 26.16 10.38
CA GLY A 432 -26.58 24.91 9.68
C GLY A 432 -27.75 24.09 10.22
N MET A 433 -28.01 24.15 11.53
CA MET A 433 -29.19 23.49 12.09
C MET A 433 -30.48 24.18 11.66
N LEU A 434 -30.50 25.51 11.57
CA LEU A 434 -31.65 26.27 11.07
C LEU A 434 -31.96 25.95 9.61
N LEU A 435 -30.94 25.79 8.75
CA LEU A 435 -31.16 25.40 7.35
C LEU A 435 -31.66 23.96 7.23
N LEU A 436 -31.11 23.01 7.99
CA LEU A 436 -31.56 21.62 7.99
C LEU A 436 -32.97 21.46 8.56
N ASN A 437 -33.35 22.23 9.60
CA ASN A 437 -34.70 22.22 10.14
C ASN A 437 -35.70 22.83 9.16
N HIS A 438 -35.33 23.86 8.40
CA HIS A 438 -36.18 24.41 7.34
C HIS A 438 -36.38 23.43 6.16
N PHE A 439 -35.30 22.67 5.77
CA PHE A 439 -35.44 21.66 4.74
C PHE A 439 -36.28 20.47 5.21
N ASN A 440 -36.08 19.98 6.43
CA ASN A 440 -36.88 18.88 6.98
C ASN A 440 -38.35 19.27 7.21
N HIS A 441 -38.64 20.49 7.64
CA HIS A 441 -40.02 20.97 7.77
C HIS A 441 -40.72 21.08 6.40
N SER A 442 -40.03 21.55 5.38
CA SER A 442 -40.58 21.64 4.02
C SER A 442 -40.78 20.24 3.39
N PHE A 443 -39.93 19.28 3.70
CA PHE A 443 -40.09 17.89 3.23
C PHE A 443 -41.24 17.18 3.93
N PHE A 444 -41.45 17.42 5.23
CA PHE A 444 -42.60 16.87 5.97
C PHE A 444 -43.93 17.48 5.53
N GLU A 445 -43.97 18.78 5.23
CA GLU A 445 -45.16 19.41 4.70
C GLU A 445 -45.52 18.93 3.28
N LEU A 446 -44.53 18.76 2.40
CA LEU A 446 -44.76 18.20 1.06
C LEU A 446 -45.19 16.72 1.11
N HIS A 447 -44.67 15.92 2.03
CA HIS A 447 -45.08 14.52 2.23
C HIS A 447 -46.53 14.46 2.81
N SER A 448 -46.85 15.34 3.74
CA SER A 448 -48.23 15.45 4.31
C SER A 448 -49.24 15.88 3.26
N LEU A 449 -48.90 16.83 2.38
CA LEU A 449 -49.72 17.24 1.25
C LEU A 449 -49.91 16.13 0.20
N TYR A 450 -48.85 15.39 -0.08
CA TYR A 450 -48.90 14.25 -1.03
C TYR A 450 -49.81 13.11 -0.51
N PHE A 451 -49.76 12.79 0.80
CA PHE A 451 -50.67 11.80 1.42
C PHE A 451 -52.12 12.31 1.50
N ARG A 452 -52.34 13.60 1.74
CA ARG A 452 -53.71 14.17 1.74
C ARG A 452 -54.32 14.20 0.34
N PHE A 453 -53.52 14.44 -0.70
CA PHE A 453 -54.00 14.46 -2.08
C PHE A 453 -54.35 13.07 -2.60
N ASN A 454 -53.60 12.03 -2.23
CA ASN A 454 -53.90 10.64 -2.62
C ASN A 454 -55.09 10.04 -1.84
N PHE A 455 -55.36 10.53 -0.62
CA PHE A 455 -56.54 10.10 0.14
C PHE A 455 -57.86 10.66 -0.44
N PHE A 456 -57.82 11.82 -1.11
CA PHE A 456 -58.97 12.41 -1.78
C PHE A 456 -59.27 11.80 -3.17
N LEU A 457 -58.30 11.21 -3.82
CA LEU A 457 -58.48 10.56 -5.15
C LEU A 457 -58.93 9.11 -5.08
N HIS A 458 -58.91 8.46 -3.92
CA HIS A 458 -59.35 7.03 -3.78
C HIS A 458 -60.75 6.91 -3.15
N ASN A 459 -61.46 8.02 -2.86
CA ASN A 459 -62.81 8.02 -2.33
C ASN A 459 -63.80 8.76 -3.25
N ARG A 460 -63.65 8.62 -4.56
CA ARG A 460 -64.71 8.94 -5.54
C ARG A 460 -64.91 7.79 -6.51
#